data_1fd0d54bef24e2d0cd65848e298a6a63
#
_entry.id   1fd0d54bef24e2d0cd65848e298a6a63
#
_cell.length_a   1.000
_cell.length_b   1.000
_cell.length_c   1.000
_cell.angle_alpha   90.00
_cell.angle_beta   90.00
_cell.angle_gamma   90.00
#
_symmetry.space_group_name_H-M   'P 1'
#
loop_
_entity.id
_entity.type
_entity.pdbx_description
1 polymer ?
#
loop_
_entity_poly.entity_id
_entity_poly.type
_entity_poly.pdbx_seq_one_letter_code
_entity_poly.pdbx_strand_id
1 'polypeptide(L)'
;MRIGVVVRDHFGVAHATLSMKFHGLLGPLETEAKAMEEGLRFAWDQGVSVAIFEGDSMVVYNSLTSSITPPSSICNLITSSLLQASWFGECKFSVVP
;
A
#
# COMPACT_ATOMS: atom_id res chain seq x y z
N MET A 1 17.90 -0.20 -0.40
CA MET A 1 16.76 -1.08 -0.61
C MET A 1 15.65 -0.34 -1.33
N ARG A 2 14.98 -1.00 -2.22
CA ARG A 2 13.92 -0.40 -3.03
C ARG A 2 12.60 -1.09 -2.69
N ILE A 3 11.57 -0.29 -2.41
CA ILE A 3 10.23 -0.75 -2.05
C ILE A 3 9.30 -0.39 -3.21
N GLY A 4 8.42 -1.30 -3.59
CA GLY A 4 7.51 -1.08 -4.70
C GLY A 4 6.06 -1.42 -4.38
N VAL A 5 5.14 -0.67 -4.99
CA VAL A 5 3.71 -0.93 -4.96
C VAL A 5 3.19 -0.88 -6.39
N VAL A 6 2.44 -1.90 -6.79
CA VAL A 6 1.80 -1.97 -8.10
C VAL A 6 0.31 -1.73 -7.93
N VAL A 7 -0.24 -0.81 -8.72
CA VAL A 7 -1.67 -0.53 -8.77
C VAL A 7 -2.24 -1.19 -10.02
N ARG A 8 -3.18 -2.13 -9.84
CA ARG A 8 -3.85 -2.84 -10.94
C ARG A 8 -5.34 -2.56 -10.91
N ASP A 9 -5.97 -2.60 -12.09
CA ASP A 9 -7.43 -2.55 -12.18
C ASP A 9 -8.04 -3.96 -12.03
N HIS A 10 -9.37 -4.04 -12.10
CA HIS A 10 -10.09 -5.31 -11.96
C HIS A 10 -9.87 -6.28 -13.13
N PHE A 11 -9.29 -5.84 -14.24
CA PHE A 11 -8.86 -6.70 -15.35
C PHE A 11 -7.43 -7.22 -15.17
N GLY A 12 -6.74 -6.82 -14.09
CA GLY A 12 -5.35 -7.20 -13.84
C GLY A 12 -4.34 -6.32 -14.57
N VAL A 13 -4.79 -5.27 -15.26
CA VAL A 13 -3.89 -4.36 -15.98
C VAL A 13 -3.23 -3.41 -14.98
N ALA A 14 -1.91 -3.31 -15.05
CA ALA A 14 -1.15 -2.39 -14.20
C ALA A 14 -1.32 -0.96 -14.71
N HIS A 15 -1.83 -0.08 -13.84
CA HIS A 15 -1.96 1.35 -14.12
C HIS A 15 -0.73 2.13 -13.69
N ALA A 16 -0.08 1.66 -12.62
CA ALA A 16 1.10 2.32 -12.08
C ALA A 16 1.96 1.35 -11.31
N THR A 17 3.24 1.61 -11.32
CA THR A 17 4.20 0.98 -10.43
C THR A 17 4.93 2.10 -9.70
N LEU A 18 4.82 2.11 -8.39
CA LEU A 18 5.50 3.08 -7.53
C LEU A 18 6.67 2.39 -6.88
N SER A 19 7.83 3.00 -6.99
CA SER A 19 9.05 2.47 -6.41
C SER A 19 9.70 3.55 -5.56
N MET A 20 9.98 3.23 -4.30
CA MET A 20 10.61 4.14 -3.36
C MET A 20 11.92 3.57 -2.89
N LYS A 21 12.95 4.40 -2.83
CA LYS A 21 14.23 4.04 -2.23
C LYS A 21 14.15 4.26 -0.72
N PHE A 22 14.70 3.31 0.01
CA PHE A 22 14.91 3.49 1.44
C PHE A 22 16.03 4.50 1.66
N HIS A 23 15.72 5.56 2.38
CA HIS A 23 16.67 6.58 2.79
C HIS A 23 16.67 6.65 4.32
N GLY A 24 17.73 6.27 4.93
CA GLY A 24 18.10 6.12 6.33
C GLY A 24 17.26 6.71 7.48
N LEU A 25 16.39 7.69 7.26
CA LEU A 25 15.57 8.26 8.33
C LEU A 25 14.34 7.41 8.69
N LEU A 26 13.85 6.62 7.74
CA LEU A 26 12.75 5.68 7.97
C LEU A 26 13.28 4.26 7.86
N GLY A 27 12.83 3.38 8.75
CA GLY A 27 13.11 1.96 8.66
C GLY A 27 12.47 1.34 7.41
N PRO A 28 12.88 0.10 7.02
CA PRO A 28 12.31 -0.59 5.87
C PRO A 28 10.80 -0.76 5.98
N LEU A 29 10.30 -1.05 7.19
CA LEU A 29 8.88 -1.25 7.43
C LEU A 29 8.09 0.04 7.24
N GLU A 30 8.57 1.16 7.76
CA GLU A 30 7.92 2.47 7.60
C GLU A 30 7.94 2.90 6.14
N THR A 31 9.02 2.64 5.43
CA THR A 31 9.13 2.96 3.99
C THR A 31 8.11 2.16 3.19
N GLU A 32 7.94 0.87 3.49
CA GLU A 32 6.94 0.02 2.85
C GLU A 32 5.52 0.53 3.11
N ALA A 33 5.20 0.83 4.36
CA ALA A 33 3.88 1.34 4.74
C ALA A 33 3.62 2.70 4.08
N LYS A 34 4.63 3.55 4.00
CA LYS A 34 4.53 4.86 3.34
C LYS A 34 4.31 4.70 1.84
N ALA A 35 4.99 3.76 1.20
CA ALA A 35 4.80 3.48 -0.22
C ALA A 35 3.36 3.02 -0.50
N MET A 36 2.78 2.22 0.37
CA MET A 36 1.39 1.78 0.24
C MET A 36 0.43 2.97 0.36
N GLU A 37 0.62 3.84 1.34
CA GLU A 37 -0.19 5.04 1.50
C GLU A 37 -0.09 5.94 0.26
N GLU A 38 1.10 6.14 -0.26
CA GLU A 38 1.32 6.94 -1.46
C GLU A 38 0.68 6.30 -2.70
N GLY A 39 0.72 4.98 -2.79
CA GLY A 39 0.08 4.24 -3.87
C GLY A 39 -1.44 4.43 -3.88
N LEU A 40 -2.07 4.38 -2.71
CA LEU A 40 -3.51 4.63 -2.56
C LEU A 40 -3.87 6.05 -2.99
N ARG A 41 -3.09 7.03 -2.54
CA ARG A 41 -3.30 8.44 -2.90
C ARG A 41 -3.16 8.65 -4.40
N PHE A 42 -2.11 8.08 -4.98
CA PHE A 42 -1.87 8.19 -6.42
C PHE A 42 -3.03 7.60 -7.22
N ALA A 43 -3.49 6.39 -6.87
CA ALA A 43 -4.59 5.74 -7.58
C ALA A 43 -5.89 6.55 -7.48
N TRP A 44 -6.17 7.10 -6.32
CA TRP A 44 -7.34 7.96 -6.12
C TRP A 44 -7.27 9.21 -7.00
N ASP A 45 -6.10 9.86 -7.03
CA ASP A 45 -5.89 11.06 -7.85
C ASP A 45 -6.03 10.77 -9.35
N GLN A 46 -5.73 9.55 -9.79
CA GLN A 46 -5.90 9.11 -11.17
C GLN A 46 -7.34 8.70 -11.51
N GLY A 47 -8.25 8.76 -10.56
CA GLY A 47 -9.64 8.40 -10.78
C GLY A 47 -9.90 6.90 -10.82
N VAL A 48 -8.99 6.08 -10.33
CA VAL A 48 -9.19 4.62 -10.27
C VAL A 48 -10.14 4.31 -9.14
N SER A 49 -11.27 3.64 -9.44
CA SER A 49 -12.28 3.31 -8.43
C SER A 49 -12.23 1.85 -7.99
N VAL A 50 -11.61 0.98 -8.78
CA VAL A 50 -11.41 -0.44 -8.47
C VAL A 50 -9.93 -0.73 -8.63
N ALA A 51 -9.25 -1.06 -7.54
CA ALA A 51 -7.80 -1.21 -7.56
C ALA A 51 -7.33 -2.37 -6.70
N ILE A 52 -6.22 -2.97 -7.11
CA ILE A 52 -5.48 -3.97 -6.35
C ILE A 52 -4.10 -3.38 -6.10
N PHE A 53 -3.70 -3.36 -4.84
CA PHE A 53 -2.39 -2.85 -4.42
C PHE A 53 -1.52 -4.03 -4.00
N GLU A 54 -0.40 -4.21 -4.68
CA GLU A 54 0.56 -5.28 -4.40
C GLU A 54 1.82 -4.70 -3.79
N GLY A 55 2.26 -5.28 -2.69
CA GLY A 55 3.54 -4.97 -2.05
C GLY A 55 4.23 -6.25 -1.64
N ASP A 56 5.44 -6.16 -1.11
CA ASP A 56 6.23 -7.34 -0.75
C ASP A 56 6.42 -7.50 0.77
N SER A 57 5.77 -6.69 1.58
CA SER A 57 5.83 -6.80 3.04
C SER A 57 4.62 -7.56 3.59
N MET A 58 4.87 -8.72 4.18
CA MET A 58 3.84 -9.47 4.89
C MET A 58 3.32 -8.72 6.11
N VAL A 59 4.16 -7.96 6.80
CA VAL A 59 3.74 -7.21 8.00
C VAL A 59 2.75 -6.11 7.61
N VAL A 60 3.03 -5.37 6.54
CA VAL A 60 2.12 -4.34 6.04
C VAL A 60 0.81 -4.97 5.55
N TYR A 61 0.91 -6.04 4.77
CA TYR A 61 -0.26 -6.76 4.28
C TYR A 61 -1.14 -7.27 5.42
N ASN A 62 -0.55 -7.93 6.41
CA ASN A 62 -1.30 -8.46 7.55
C ASN A 62 -1.91 -7.34 8.41
N SER A 63 -1.24 -6.20 8.50
CA SER A 63 -1.77 -5.03 9.20
C SER A 63 -2.96 -4.43 8.47
N LEU A 64 -2.91 -4.34 7.13
CA LEU A 64 -3.99 -3.79 6.32
C LEU A 64 -5.21 -4.72 6.28
N THR A 65 -5.01 -6.02 6.33
CA THR A 65 -6.09 -7.03 6.33
C THR A 65 -6.57 -7.39 7.73
N SER A 66 -6.08 -6.71 8.75
CA SER A 66 -6.45 -6.91 10.16
C SER A 66 -6.10 -8.30 10.71
N SER A 67 -5.13 -8.99 10.07
CA SER A 67 -4.65 -10.28 10.55
C SER A 67 -3.76 -10.16 11.78
N ILE A 68 -3.13 -8.99 11.95
CA ILE A 68 -2.31 -8.66 13.13
C ILE A 68 -2.62 -7.22 13.57
N THR A 69 -2.29 -6.91 14.81
CA THR A 69 -2.24 -5.52 15.27
C THR A 69 -1.01 -4.86 14.65
N PRO A 70 -1.16 -3.70 13.98
CA PRO A 70 0.00 -3.04 13.37
C PRO A 70 1.07 -2.69 14.40
N PRO A 71 2.35 -2.86 14.05
CA PRO A 71 3.43 -2.30 14.88
C PRO A 71 3.23 -0.82 15.10
N SER A 72 3.61 -0.32 16.28
CA SER A 72 3.39 1.09 16.63
C SER A 72 4.04 2.06 15.67
N SER A 73 5.17 1.68 15.08
CA SER A 73 5.91 2.53 14.13
C SER A 73 5.15 2.82 12.84
N ILE A 74 4.17 1.97 12.46
CA ILE A 74 3.41 2.13 11.23
C ILE A 74 1.90 2.28 11.47
N CYS A 75 1.47 2.29 12.72
CA CYS A 75 0.04 2.31 13.06
C CYS A 75 -0.70 3.47 12.38
N ASN A 76 -0.13 4.67 12.41
CA ASN A 76 -0.74 5.85 11.78
C ASN A 76 -0.82 5.71 10.25
N LEU A 77 0.22 5.15 9.64
CA LEU A 77 0.24 4.91 8.19
C LEU A 77 -0.81 3.87 7.79
N ILE A 78 -0.97 2.82 8.57
CA ILE A 78 -1.99 1.79 8.32
C ILE A 78 -3.39 2.39 8.48
N THR A 79 -3.64 3.16 9.53
CA THR A 79 -4.93 3.82 9.75
C THR A 79 -5.27 4.76 8.59
N SER A 80 -4.32 5.57 8.16
CA SER A 80 -4.48 6.47 7.02
C SER A 80 -4.75 5.70 5.72
N SER A 81 -4.02 4.61 5.49
CA SER A 81 -4.19 3.77 4.30
C SER A 81 -5.57 3.12 4.26
N LEU A 82 -6.06 2.61 5.39
CA LEU A 82 -7.40 2.01 5.47
C LEU A 82 -8.50 3.04 5.24
N LEU A 83 -8.32 4.26 5.75
CA LEU A 83 -9.25 5.35 5.49
C LEU A 83 -9.31 5.66 4.00
N GLN A 84 -8.18 5.80 3.35
CA GLN A 84 -8.10 6.05 1.91
C GLN A 84 -8.68 4.88 1.11
N ALA A 85 -8.39 3.64 1.52
CA ALA A 85 -8.92 2.44 0.87
C ALA A 85 -10.46 2.44 0.86
N SER A 86 -11.08 2.99 1.89
CA SER A 86 -12.55 3.06 1.99
C SER A 86 -13.18 4.00 0.95
N TRP A 87 -12.40 4.87 0.32
CA TRP A 87 -12.89 5.77 -0.72
C TRP A 87 -13.05 5.08 -2.08
N PHE A 88 -12.40 3.93 -2.28
CA PHE A 88 -12.50 3.19 -3.54
C PHE A 88 -13.81 2.38 -3.58
N GLY A 89 -14.34 2.16 -4.78
CA GLY A 89 -15.46 1.26 -4.97
C GLY A 89 -15.10 -0.18 -4.59
N GLU A 90 -13.88 -0.59 -4.95
CA GLU A 90 -13.30 -1.85 -4.52
C GLU A 90 -11.80 -1.68 -4.36
N CYS A 91 -11.27 -2.11 -3.22
CA CYS A 91 -9.85 -2.05 -2.94
C CYS A 91 -9.39 -3.37 -2.33
N LYS A 92 -8.40 -3.99 -2.94
CA LYS A 92 -7.80 -5.22 -2.45
C LYS A 92 -6.32 -5.03 -2.25
N PHE A 93 -5.79 -5.68 -1.23
CA PHE A 93 -4.36 -5.74 -0.98
C PHE A 93 -3.85 -7.14 -1.28
N SER A 94 -2.64 -7.20 -1.83
CA SER A 94 -1.98 -8.45 -2.16
C SER A 94 -0.51 -8.35 -1.77
N VAL A 95 0.09 -9.47 -1.45
CA VAL A 95 1.52 -9.55 -1.17
C VAL A 95 2.17 -10.41 -2.23
N VAL A 96 3.30 -9.91 -2.76
CA VAL A 96 4.10 -10.65 -3.74
C VAL A 96 5.07 -11.54 -2.96
N PRO A 97 5.13 -12.84 -3.27
CA PRO A 97 6.03 -13.75 -2.58
C PRO A 97 7.49 -13.44 -2.84
#